data_33a806e378d729f7556a15d2d0862cff
#
_entry.id   33a806e378d729f7556a15d2d0862cff
#
_cell.length_a   1.000
_cell.length_b   1.000
_cell.length_c   1.000
_cell.angle_alpha   90.00
_cell.angle_beta   90.00
_cell.angle_gamma   90.00
#
_symmetry.space_group_name_H-M   'P 1'
#
loop_
_entity.id
_entity.type
_entity.pdbx_description
1 polymer ?
#
loop_
_entity_poly.entity_id
_entity_poly.type
_entity_poly.pdbx_seq_one_letter_code
_entity_poly.pdbx_strand_id
1 'polypeptide(L)'
;VNGMSRSMRAGAGLVGKAFAGKGGYEVRHPGAGEHVEAPLSKQVLVFAKGDKPFAIYPISSGKSSTPTVTGHFEFIRQEPGYNSHGMYYSFYFYGGYAVHGYESVPDYPASHGCLRTFIADQPEIYNRIFFGEDIFIW
;
A
#
# COMPACT_ATOMS: atom_id res chain seq x y z
N VAL A 1 12.77 16.80 -1.07
CA VAL A 1 13.06 15.41 -0.92
C VAL A 1 12.16 14.57 -1.81
N ASN A 2 12.75 13.57 -2.40
CA ASN A 2 12.06 12.75 -3.40
C ASN A 2 10.75 12.15 -2.90
N GLY A 3 10.74 11.58 -1.72
CA GLY A 3 9.54 10.97 -1.18
C GLY A 3 8.43 11.98 -0.97
N MET A 4 8.75 13.12 -0.38
CA MET A 4 7.78 14.17 -0.16
C MET A 4 7.24 14.71 -1.47
N SER A 5 8.13 15.00 -2.42
CA SER A 5 7.74 15.52 -3.73
C SER A 5 6.85 14.55 -4.47
N ARG A 6 7.21 13.26 -4.44
CA ARG A 6 6.42 12.22 -5.08
C ARG A 6 5.05 12.07 -4.43
N SER A 7 4.98 12.13 -3.09
CA SER A 7 3.72 12.04 -2.36
C SER A 7 2.80 13.20 -2.74
N MET A 8 3.34 14.41 -2.80
CA MET A 8 2.54 15.57 -3.13
C MET A 8 2.03 15.56 -4.55
N ARG A 9 2.80 15.01 -5.49
CA ARG A 9 2.41 14.98 -6.90
C ARG A 9 1.67 13.72 -7.27
N ALA A 10 2.07 12.61 -6.71
CA ALA A 10 1.52 11.32 -7.09
C ALA A 10 0.31 10.94 -6.26
N GLY A 11 0.35 10.99 -4.96
CA GLY A 11 -0.75 10.66 -4.10
C GLY A 11 -1.82 9.75 -4.74
N ALA A 12 -2.86 9.46 -4.04
CA ALA A 12 -3.91 8.61 -4.61
C ALA A 12 -4.52 9.23 -5.87
N GLY A 13 -4.72 10.55 -5.85
CA GLY A 13 -5.36 11.26 -6.97
C GLY A 13 -4.56 11.17 -8.25
N LEU A 14 -3.25 11.45 -8.18
CA LEU A 14 -2.41 11.45 -9.37
C LEU A 14 -2.16 10.03 -9.87
N VAL A 15 -1.86 9.10 -8.97
CA VAL A 15 -1.66 7.71 -9.34
C VAL A 15 -2.94 7.14 -9.95
N GLY A 16 -4.08 7.43 -9.32
CA GLY A 16 -5.38 6.99 -9.83
C GLY A 16 -5.67 7.54 -11.20
N LYS A 17 -5.37 8.82 -11.44
CA LYS A 17 -5.57 9.45 -12.75
C LYS A 17 -4.69 8.81 -13.81
N ALA A 18 -3.43 8.50 -13.49
CA ALA A 18 -2.53 7.87 -14.43
C ALA A 18 -3.08 6.54 -14.90
N PHE A 19 -3.57 5.72 -13.99
CA PHE A 19 -4.18 4.44 -14.35
C PHE A 19 -5.49 4.62 -15.09
N ALA A 20 -6.34 5.52 -14.64
CA ALA A 20 -7.63 5.78 -15.28
C ALA A 20 -7.43 6.31 -16.70
N GLY A 21 -6.47 7.22 -16.90
CA GLY A 21 -6.21 7.80 -18.19
C GLY A 21 -5.60 6.85 -19.20
N LYS A 22 -5.09 5.71 -18.77
CA LYS A 22 -4.45 4.72 -19.63
C LYS A 22 -5.21 3.40 -19.66
N GLY A 23 -6.52 3.44 -19.52
CA GLY A 23 -7.34 2.24 -19.43
C GLY A 23 -7.56 1.79 -18.00
N GLY A 24 -6.96 2.51 -17.06
CA GLY A 24 -7.16 2.28 -15.66
C GLY A 24 -6.35 1.11 -15.10
N TYR A 25 -6.50 0.90 -13.79
CA TYR A 25 -6.00 -0.27 -13.13
C TYR A 25 -7.08 -1.35 -13.19
N GLU A 26 -6.73 -2.51 -13.66
CA GLU A 26 -7.66 -3.62 -13.74
C GLU A 26 -7.59 -4.44 -12.45
N VAL A 27 -8.70 -4.48 -11.71
CA VAL A 27 -8.79 -5.23 -10.45
C VAL A 27 -8.61 -6.72 -10.73
N ARG A 28 -7.69 -7.36 -10.00
CA ARG A 28 -7.39 -8.78 -10.19
C ARG A 28 -8.40 -9.69 -9.50
N HIS A 29 -8.99 -9.23 -8.39
CA HIS A 29 -9.92 -10.03 -7.60
C HIS A 29 -11.27 -9.33 -7.47
N PRO A 30 -12.01 -9.16 -8.58
CA PRO A 30 -13.24 -8.37 -8.55
C PRO A 30 -14.35 -8.99 -7.69
N GLY A 31 -14.26 -10.28 -7.39
CA GLY A 31 -15.25 -10.96 -6.54
C GLY A 31 -15.02 -10.80 -5.04
N ALA A 32 -13.95 -10.14 -4.63
CA ALA A 32 -13.55 -10.08 -3.22
C ALA A 32 -14.30 -9.01 -2.42
N GLY A 33 -15.21 -8.24 -3.03
CA GLY A 33 -15.88 -7.14 -2.34
C GLY A 33 -14.94 -5.98 -2.11
N GLU A 34 -15.02 -5.35 -0.95
CA GLU A 34 -14.10 -4.27 -0.59
C GLU A 34 -12.79 -4.89 -0.13
N HIS A 35 -11.70 -4.56 -0.84
CA HIS A 35 -10.41 -5.22 -0.59
C HIS A 35 -9.25 -4.35 -1.06
N VAL A 36 -8.04 -4.83 -0.76
CA VAL A 36 -6.79 -4.16 -1.11
C VAL A 36 -5.99 -5.07 -2.03
N GLU A 37 -5.36 -4.48 -3.04
CA GLU A 37 -4.46 -5.19 -3.94
C GLU A 37 -3.10 -4.51 -3.99
N ALA A 38 -2.04 -5.29 -3.97
CA ALA A 38 -0.67 -4.78 -4.02
C ALA A 38 0.11 -5.54 -5.10
N PRO A 39 0.00 -5.10 -6.37
CA PRO A 39 0.83 -5.65 -7.45
C PRO A 39 2.25 -5.10 -7.31
N LEU A 40 3.16 -5.93 -6.84
CA LEU A 40 4.51 -5.49 -6.51
C LEU A 40 5.28 -4.98 -7.71
N SER A 41 5.03 -5.54 -8.90
CA SER A 41 5.69 -5.07 -10.12
C SER A 41 5.34 -3.61 -10.44
N LYS A 42 4.22 -3.13 -9.95
CA LYS A 42 3.77 -1.75 -10.17
C LYS A 42 4.09 -0.83 -9.00
N GLN A 43 4.48 -1.38 -7.85
CA GLN A 43 4.79 -0.63 -6.64
C GLN A 43 3.65 0.32 -6.26
N VAL A 44 2.43 -0.22 -6.21
CA VAL A 44 1.24 0.52 -5.78
C VAL A 44 0.40 -0.32 -4.81
N LEU A 45 -0.37 0.39 -4.00
CA LEU A 45 -1.38 -0.17 -3.12
C LEU A 45 -2.72 0.32 -3.62
N VAL A 46 -3.61 -0.61 -3.96
CA VAL A 46 -4.90 -0.29 -4.58
C VAL A 46 -6.02 -0.68 -3.63
N PHE A 47 -6.92 0.27 -3.40
CA PHE A 47 -8.17 0.01 -2.67
C PHE A 47 -9.27 -0.15 -3.70
N ALA A 48 -9.99 -1.26 -3.65
CA ALA A 48 -11.02 -1.56 -4.62
C ALA A 48 -12.32 -2.00 -3.94
N LYS A 49 -13.41 -1.79 -4.63
CA LYS A 49 -14.73 -2.29 -4.24
C LYS A 49 -15.29 -3.05 -5.44
N GLY A 50 -15.34 -4.38 -5.35
CA GLY A 50 -15.64 -5.19 -6.49
C GLY A 50 -14.59 -5.01 -7.57
N ASP A 51 -15.00 -4.68 -8.77
CA ASP A 51 -14.10 -4.46 -9.90
C ASP A 51 -13.66 -3.00 -10.07
N LYS A 52 -13.99 -2.13 -9.09
CA LYS A 52 -13.71 -0.70 -9.21
C LYS A 52 -12.63 -0.25 -8.23
N PRO A 53 -11.45 0.15 -8.72
CA PRO A 53 -10.45 0.78 -7.85
C PRO A 53 -10.90 2.20 -7.50
N PHE A 54 -10.79 2.59 -6.23
CA PHE A 54 -11.21 3.93 -5.81
C PHE A 54 -10.10 4.73 -5.14
N ALA A 55 -8.97 4.10 -4.81
CA ALA A 55 -7.81 4.81 -4.29
C ALA A 55 -6.56 4.02 -4.60
N ILE A 56 -5.52 4.70 -5.08
CA ILE A 56 -4.25 4.08 -5.47
C ILE A 56 -3.12 4.92 -4.88
N TYR A 57 -2.19 4.26 -4.18
CA TYR A 57 -1.07 4.93 -3.53
C TYR A 57 0.25 4.34 -3.99
N PRO A 58 1.29 5.16 -4.18
CA PRO A 58 2.63 4.63 -4.43
C PRO A 58 3.19 4.00 -3.17
N ILE A 59 3.93 2.92 -3.34
CA ILE A 59 4.57 2.21 -2.22
C ILE A 59 6.01 1.85 -2.57
N SER A 60 6.75 1.40 -1.54
CA SER A 60 8.02 0.71 -1.71
C SER A 60 7.96 -0.59 -0.93
N SER A 61 7.97 -1.71 -1.64
CA SER A 61 7.88 -3.05 -1.06
C SER A 61 9.27 -3.56 -0.65
N GLY A 62 9.33 -4.82 -0.22
CA GLY A 62 10.59 -5.44 0.19
C GLY A 62 11.61 -5.53 -0.93
N LYS A 63 12.86 -5.24 -0.62
CA LYS A 63 13.98 -5.41 -1.56
C LYS A 63 14.20 -6.90 -1.83
N SER A 64 15.00 -7.22 -2.86
CA SER A 64 15.17 -8.59 -3.29
C SER A 64 15.69 -9.54 -2.20
N SER A 65 16.49 -9.04 -1.27
CA SER A 65 17.01 -9.85 -0.15
C SER A 65 16.01 -9.98 1.01
N THR A 66 14.98 -9.15 1.05
CA THR A 66 13.94 -9.18 2.08
C THR A 66 12.58 -8.94 1.41
N PRO A 67 12.14 -9.86 0.55
CA PRO A 67 10.95 -9.61 -0.26
C PRO A 67 9.68 -9.57 0.58
N THR A 68 8.68 -8.85 0.08
CA THR A 68 7.35 -8.87 0.67
C THR A 68 6.71 -10.23 0.42
N VAL A 69 6.08 -10.77 1.43
CA VAL A 69 5.32 -12.02 1.30
C VAL A 69 4.18 -11.82 0.31
N THR A 70 3.96 -12.82 -0.55
CA THR A 70 2.87 -12.78 -1.54
C THR A 70 1.77 -13.75 -1.15
N GLY A 71 0.56 -13.48 -1.61
CA GLY A 71 -0.60 -14.31 -1.36
C GLY A 71 -1.81 -13.51 -0.93
N HIS A 72 -2.72 -14.17 -0.25
CA HIS A 72 -3.95 -13.58 0.25
C HIS A 72 -3.90 -13.54 1.78
N PHE A 73 -4.09 -12.34 2.33
CA PHE A 73 -4.04 -12.13 3.78
C PHE A 73 -5.21 -11.25 4.20
N GLU A 74 -5.38 -11.09 5.52
CA GLU A 74 -6.35 -10.16 6.10
C GLU A 74 -5.65 -9.23 7.06
N PHE A 75 -6.14 -8.00 7.15
CA PHE A 75 -5.60 -7.04 8.11
C PHE A 75 -6.04 -7.43 9.53
N ILE A 76 -5.08 -7.61 10.43
CA ILE A 76 -5.29 -8.24 11.73
C ILE A 76 -4.93 -7.38 12.94
N ARG A 77 -4.09 -6.33 12.77
CA ARG A 77 -3.57 -5.60 13.92
C ARG A 77 -3.18 -4.18 13.53
N GLN A 78 -3.44 -3.24 14.40
CA GLN A 78 -3.10 -1.83 14.22
C GLN A 78 -2.05 -1.38 15.23
N GLU A 79 -1.25 -0.38 14.81
CA GLU A 79 -0.30 0.26 15.71
C GLU A 79 -0.26 1.76 15.37
N PRO A 80 -0.92 2.63 16.15
CA PRO A 80 -0.94 4.06 15.86
C PRO A 80 0.37 4.72 16.18
N GLY A 81 0.66 5.85 15.52
CA GLY A 81 1.86 6.63 15.76
C GLY A 81 3.12 5.96 15.24
N TYR A 82 4.27 6.48 15.67
CA TYR A 82 5.56 5.90 15.32
C TYR A 82 5.92 4.77 16.27
N ASN A 83 6.51 3.70 15.75
CA ASN A 83 7.13 2.69 16.60
C ASN A 83 8.65 2.89 16.64
N SER A 84 9.37 2.00 17.36
CA SER A 84 10.80 2.10 17.54
C SER A 84 11.60 1.90 16.24
N HIS A 85 10.96 1.39 15.20
CA HIS A 85 11.57 1.18 13.88
C HIS A 85 11.25 2.30 12.89
N GLY A 86 10.61 3.37 13.36
CA GLY A 86 10.25 4.48 12.49
C GLY A 86 9.03 4.22 11.62
N MET A 87 8.31 3.14 11.86
CA MET A 87 7.09 2.82 11.13
C MET A 87 5.96 3.68 11.67
N TYR A 88 5.18 4.29 10.76
CA TYR A 88 4.17 5.28 11.08
C TYR A 88 2.78 4.73 10.76
N TYR A 89 1.92 4.63 11.77
CA TYR A 89 0.55 4.14 11.65
C TYR A 89 0.49 2.81 10.90
N SER A 90 1.02 1.76 11.51
CA SER A 90 1.12 0.45 10.90
C SER A 90 -0.17 -0.34 10.99
N PHE A 91 -0.54 -0.97 9.90
CA PHE A 91 -1.63 -1.93 9.87
C PHE A 91 -1.08 -3.25 9.36
N TYR A 92 -1.04 -4.25 10.24
CA TYR A 92 -0.39 -5.53 9.97
C TYR A 92 -1.34 -6.51 9.31
N PHE A 93 -0.83 -7.27 8.36
CA PHE A 93 -1.63 -8.28 7.64
C PHE A 93 -1.07 -9.69 7.75
N TYR A 94 0.19 -9.87 8.19
CA TYR A 94 0.77 -11.19 8.38
C TYR A 94 2.01 -11.07 9.26
N GLY A 95 1.95 -11.62 10.49
CA GLY A 95 3.08 -11.54 11.41
C GLY A 95 3.56 -10.10 11.57
N GLY A 96 4.82 -9.86 11.25
CA GLY A 96 5.43 -8.52 11.29
C GLY A 96 5.27 -7.71 10.01
N TYR A 97 4.59 -8.23 9.00
CA TYR A 97 4.38 -7.53 7.74
C TYR A 97 3.23 -6.56 7.85
N ALA A 98 3.45 -5.32 7.45
CA ALA A 98 2.48 -4.25 7.58
C ALA A 98 2.52 -3.29 6.40
N VAL A 99 1.42 -2.56 6.24
CA VAL A 99 1.37 -1.32 5.47
C VAL A 99 1.63 -0.20 6.47
N HIS A 100 2.65 0.62 6.25
CA HIS A 100 2.98 1.71 7.17
C HIS A 100 3.65 2.87 6.45
N GLY A 101 3.52 4.06 7.02
CA GLY A 101 4.29 5.21 6.55
C GLY A 101 5.75 5.07 6.92
N TYR A 102 6.63 5.69 6.12
CA TYR A 102 8.04 5.65 6.39
C TYR A 102 8.72 6.88 5.77
N GLU A 103 9.86 7.28 6.35
CA GLU A 103 10.57 8.47 5.88
C GLU A 103 11.19 8.29 4.50
N SER A 104 11.47 7.05 4.09
CA SER A 104 12.12 6.75 2.82
C SER A 104 11.24 5.82 2.00
N VAL A 105 10.68 6.36 0.90
CA VAL A 105 9.82 5.61 -0.01
C VAL A 105 10.31 5.87 -1.44
N PRO A 106 11.40 5.21 -1.85
CA PRO A 106 11.89 5.35 -3.22
C PRO A 106 10.91 4.68 -4.19
N ASP A 107 11.11 4.91 -5.48
CA ASP A 107 10.25 4.33 -6.51
C ASP A 107 10.68 2.92 -6.93
N TYR A 108 11.36 2.23 -6.04
CA TYR A 108 11.80 0.84 -6.23
C TYR A 108 11.69 0.12 -4.88
N PRO A 109 11.69 -1.23 -4.87
CA PRO A 109 11.63 -2.00 -3.61
C PRO A 109 12.86 -1.75 -2.74
N ALA A 110 12.63 -1.33 -1.50
CA ALA A 110 13.70 -0.94 -0.58
C ALA A 110 13.48 -1.36 0.88
N SER A 111 12.30 -1.91 1.21
CA SER A 111 11.98 -2.24 2.60
C SER A 111 12.53 -3.59 3.03
N HIS A 112 12.34 -3.93 4.29
CA HIS A 112 12.68 -5.25 4.84
C HIS A 112 11.50 -6.24 4.74
N GLY A 113 10.50 -5.92 3.89
CA GLY A 113 9.36 -6.79 3.63
C GLY A 113 8.03 -6.08 3.76
N CYS A 114 7.93 -5.04 4.57
CA CYS A 114 6.70 -4.26 4.69
C CYS A 114 6.41 -3.46 3.42
N LEU A 115 5.19 -2.99 3.31
CA LEU A 115 4.77 -2.08 2.24
C LEU A 115 4.86 -0.66 2.80
N ARG A 116 5.92 0.06 2.41
CA ARG A 116 6.12 1.45 2.84
C ARG A 116 5.26 2.38 2.02
N THR A 117 4.57 3.30 2.68
CA THR A 117 3.81 4.38 2.05
C THR A 117 4.42 5.71 2.45
N PHE A 118 4.05 6.78 1.76
CA PHE A 118 4.45 8.11 2.18
C PHE A 118 3.75 8.48 3.48
N ILE A 119 4.48 9.16 4.37
CA ILE A 119 3.92 9.59 5.65
C ILE A 119 2.69 10.48 5.42
N ALA A 120 2.70 11.30 4.37
CA ALA A 120 1.57 12.15 4.04
C ALA A 120 0.31 11.37 3.66
N ASP A 121 0.48 10.17 3.09
CA ASP A 121 -0.65 9.34 2.66
C ASP A 121 -1.16 8.42 3.77
N GLN A 122 -0.29 8.03 4.70
CA GLN A 122 -0.59 6.93 5.62
C GLN A 122 -1.78 7.16 6.55
N PRO A 123 -2.03 8.36 7.09
CA PRO A 123 -3.24 8.55 7.91
C PRO A 123 -4.53 8.21 7.15
N GLU A 124 -4.61 8.59 5.89
CA GLU A 124 -5.76 8.25 5.05
C GLU A 124 -5.83 6.75 4.79
N ILE A 125 -4.69 6.14 4.46
CA ILE A 125 -4.62 4.69 4.21
C ILE A 125 -5.04 3.93 5.45
N TYR A 126 -4.50 4.29 6.60
CA TYR A 126 -4.79 3.65 7.89
C TYR A 126 -6.30 3.69 8.20
N ASN A 127 -6.94 4.82 7.91
CA ASN A 127 -8.37 4.99 8.16
C ASN A 127 -9.25 4.27 7.13
N ARG A 128 -8.73 3.99 5.94
CA ARG A 128 -9.48 3.22 4.93
C ARG A 128 -9.51 1.73 5.25
N ILE A 129 -8.44 1.22 5.85
CA ILE A 129 -8.32 -0.22 6.14
C ILE A 129 -9.20 -0.57 7.33
N PHE A 130 -9.88 -1.71 7.24
CA PHE A 130 -10.65 -2.24 8.36
C PHE A 130 -10.16 -3.64 8.74
N PHE A 131 -10.40 -4.04 9.98
CA PHE A 131 -10.01 -5.35 10.46
C PHE A 131 -10.72 -6.43 9.65
N GLY A 132 -9.97 -7.41 9.19
CA GLY A 132 -10.51 -8.49 8.38
C GLY A 132 -10.57 -8.16 6.89
N GLU A 133 -10.22 -6.94 6.49
CA GLU A 133 -10.20 -6.60 5.07
C GLU A 133 -9.16 -7.43 4.34
N ASP A 134 -9.53 -7.99 3.19
CA ASP A 134 -8.63 -8.80 2.38
C ASP A 134 -7.57 -7.95 1.71
N ILE A 135 -6.36 -8.46 1.66
CA ILE A 135 -5.27 -7.90 0.87
C ILE A 135 -4.64 -9.02 0.05
N PHE A 136 -4.52 -8.78 -1.25
CA PHE A 136 -3.89 -9.70 -2.21
C PHE A 136 -2.59 -9.08 -2.69
N ILE A 137 -1.51 -9.84 -2.60
CA ILE A 137 -0.15 -9.38 -2.94
C ILE A 137 0.45 -10.35 -3.94
N TRP A 138 0.95 -9.83 -5.06
CA TRP A 138 1.62 -10.66 -6.06
C TRP A 138 2.73 -9.93 -6.82
#